data_fa417d69fea7fbf678451f84d33fbe52
#
_entry.id   fa417d69fea7fbf678451f84d33fbe52
#
_cell.length_a   1.000
_cell.length_b   1.000
_cell.length_c   1.000
_cell.angle_alpha   90.00
_cell.angle_beta   90.00
_cell.angle_gamma   90.00
#
_symmetry.space_group_name_H-M   'P 1'
#
loop_
_entity.id
_entity.type
_entity.pdbx_description
1 polymer ?
#
loop_
_entity_poly.entity_id
_entity_poly.type
_entity_poly.pdbx_seq_one_letter_code
_entity_poly.pdbx_strand_id
1 'polypeptide(L)'
;MDPHATLQSRLDALDAEDAAAHDATRPVTLDQQSTGRLTRMDALQNQAMAQAQVRRRAAERQRILAALKRIEEGEWGYCTDCGEEVAPARLQADPAIPRCRDCMG
;
A
#
# COMPACT_ATOMS: atom_id res chain seq x y z
N MET A 1 -13.82 -12.60 -11.21
CA MET A 1 -12.61 -12.17 -10.47
C MET A 1 -12.49 -12.98 -9.18
N ASP A 2 -11.32 -13.47 -8.88
CA ASP A 2 -11.03 -14.10 -7.60
C ASP A 2 -10.42 -13.05 -6.67
N PRO A 3 -11.17 -12.54 -5.69
CA PRO A 3 -10.65 -11.47 -4.82
C PRO A 3 -9.45 -11.92 -3.99
N HIS A 4 -9.44 -13.17 -3.55
CA HIS A 4 -8.31 -13.68 -2.76
C HIS A 4 -7.00 -13.66 -3.58
N ALA A 5 -7.07 -14.19 -4.81
CA ALA A 5 -5.89 -14.23 -5.69
C ALA A 5 -5.42 -12.83 -6.06
N THR A 6 -6.35 -11.92 -6.34
CA THR A 6 -6.01 -10.53 -6.68
C THR A 6 -5.33 -9.82 -5.51
N LEU A 7 -5.87 -9.98 -4.31
CA LEU A 7 -5.32 -9.36 -3.10
C LEU A 7 -3.96 -9.97 -2.74
N GLN A 8 -3.81 -11.28 -2.84
CA GLN A 8 -2.55 -11.94 -2.55
C GLN A 8 -1.46 -11.51 -3.54
N SER A 9 -1.80 -11.41 -4.83
CA SER A 9 -0.88 -10.93 -5.85
C SER A 9 -0.41 -9.50 -5.56
N ARG A 10 -1.32 -8.64 -5.14
CA ARG A 10 -0.96 -7.25 -4.78
C ARG A 10 -0.09 -7.22 -3.53
N LEU A 11 -0.38 -8.06 -2.54
CA LEU A 11 0.43 -8.17 -1.34
C LEU A 11 1.87 -8.58 -1.67
N ASP A 12 2.02 -9.57 -2.55
CA ASP A 12 3.33 -10.02 -3.01
C ASP A 12 4.08 -8.91 -3.74
N ALA A 13 3.37 -8.12 -4.55
CA ALA A 13 3.96 -6.97 -5.24
C ALA A 13 4.44 -5.91 -4.26
N LEU A 14 3.67 -5.64 -3.19
CA LEU A 14 4.07 -4.70 -2.15
C LEU A 14 5.33 -5.17 -1.43
N ASP A 15 5.43 -6.46 -1.15
CA ASP A 15 6.63 -7.02 -0.51
C ASP A 15 7.85 -6.86 -1.43
N ALA A 16 7.68 -7.05 -2.73
CA ALA A 16 8.75 -6.85 -3.71
C ALA A 16 9.16 -5.37 -3.80
N GLU A 17 8.19 -4.46 -3.76
CA GLU A 17 8.46 -3.02 -3.76
C GLU A 17 9.22 -2.61 -2.50
N ASP A 18 8.85 -3.13 -1.33
CA ASP A 18 9.54 -2.86 -0.08
C ASP A 18 10.99 -3.38 -0.12
N ALA A 19 11.21 -4.58 -0.64
CA ALA A 19 12.54 -5.15 -0.77
C ALA A 19 13.42 -4.31 -1.70
N ALA A 20 12.87 -3.89 -2.85
CA ALA A 20 13.58 -3.04 -3.80
C ALA A 20 13.92 -1.68 -3.21
N ALA A 21 12.98 -1.08 -2.46
CA ALA A 21 13.20 0.20 -1.81
C ALA A 21 14.25 0.09 -0.70
N HIS A 22 14.26 -1.01 0.03
CA HIS A 22 15.26 -1.26 1.06
C HIS A 22 16.66 -1.34 0.45
N ASP A 23 16.81 -2.06 -0.65
CA ASP A 23 18.10 -2.17 -1.36
C ASP A 23 18.55 -0.82 -1.91
N ALA A 24 17.61 -0.02 -2.42
CA ALA A 24 17.91 1.31 -2.95
C ALA A 24 18.32 2.31 -1.85
N THR A 25 17.88 2.08 -0.61
CA THR A 25 18.21 2.96 0.52
C THR A 25 19.44 2.50 1.31
N ARG A 26 20.09 1.42 0.88
CA ARG A 26 21.35 1.01 1.49
C ARG A 26 22.35 2.16 1.45
N PRO A 27 23.09 2.39 2.56
CA PRO A 27 24.10 3.44 2.55
C PRO A 27 25.15 3.12 1.49
N VAL A 28 25.10 3.85 0.42
CA VAL A 28 26.20 3.83 -0.55
C VAL A 28 27.26 4.77 0.01
N THR A 29 28.50 4.33 0.06
CA THR A 29 29.60 5.20 0.42
C THR A 29 29.73 6.22 -0.71
N LEU A 30 29.03 7.34 -0.57
CA LEU A 30 29.12 8.43 -1.51
C LEU A 30 30.41 9.16 -1.28
N ASP A 31 31.08 9.52 -2.38
CA ASP A 31 32.20 10.43 -2.33
C ASP A 31 31.69 11.78 -1.82
N GLN A 32 31.98 12.10 -0.57
CA GLN A 32 31.46 13.29 0.08
C GLN A 32 32.02 14.58 -0.50
N GLN A 33 33.06 14.51 -1.29
CA GLN A 33 33.68 15.70 -1.89
C GLN A 33 32.84 16.30 -3.01
N SER A 34 31.93 15.54 -3.58
CA SER A 34 31.04 16.00 -4.65
C SER A 34 29.71 16.56 -4.16
N THR A 35 29.48 16.57 -2.85
CA THR A 35 28.17 16.95 -2.31
C THR A 35 28.15 18.42 -1.88
N GLY A 36 27.47 19.28 -2.65
CA GLY A 36 27.15 20.64 -2.25
C GLY A 36 25.88 20.73 -1.41
N ARG A 37 25.52 21.97 -1.01
CA ARG A 37 24.30 22.23 -0.22
C ARG A 37 23.04 21.73 -0.90
N LEU A 38 22.91 21.91 -2.22
CA LEU A 38 21.77 21.49 -3.00
C LEU A 38 21.60 19.95 -2.92
N THR A 39 22.71 19.22 -2.93
CA THR A 39 22.67 17.76 -2.86
C THR A 39 22.15 17.27 -1.50
N ARG A 40 22.48 18.00 -0.42
CA ARG A 40 21.94 17.66 0.92
C ARG A 40 20.44 17.86 0.98
N MET A 41 19.94 18.96 0.42
CA MET A 41 18.50 19.24 0.39
C MET A 41 17.77 18.20 -0.45
N ASP A 42 18.33 17.85 -1.60
CA ASP A 42 17.78 16.83 -2.47
C ASP A 42 17.74 15.46 -1.77
N ALA A 43 18.81 15.12 -1.04
CA ALA A 43 18.89 13.88 -0.28
C ALA A 43 17.81 13.82 0.82
N LEU A 44 17.59 14.93 1.52
CA LEU A 44 16.56 15.02 2.55
C LEU A 44 15.16 14.92 1.96
N GLN A 45 14.91 15.57 0.82
CA GLN A 45 13.65 15.48 0.13
C GLN A 45 13.39 14.05 -0.37
N ASN A 46 14.39 13.42 -0.96
CA ASN A 46 14.29 12.04 -1.43
C ASN A 46 14.02 11.09 -0.27
N GLN A 47 14.66 11.31 0.87
CA GLN A 47 14.43 10.51 2.06
C GLN A 47 12.99 10.67 2.58
N ALA A 48 12.48 11.90 2.62
CA ALA A 48 11.11 12.16 3.04
C ALA A 48 10.10 11.51 2.10
N MET A 49 10.34 11.57 0.79
CA MET A 49 9.49 10.92 -0.20
C MET A 49 9.52 9.40 -0.05
N ALA A 50 10.70 8.83 0.16
CA ALA A 50 10.85 7.39 0.36
C ALA A 50 10.11 6.93 1.61
N GLN A 51 10.21 7.68 2.70
CA GLN A 51 9.49 7.38 3.94
C GLN A 51 7.97 7.47 3.75
N ALA A 52 7.50 8.46 2.98
CA ALA A 52 6.08 8.57 2.67
C ALA A 52 5.57 7.38 1.85
N GLN A 53 6.38 6.89 0.92
CA GLN A 53 6.04 5.70 0.13
C GLN A 53 5.99 4.44 1.01
N VAL A 54 6.92 4.29 1.93
CA VAL A 54 6.92 3.18 2.91
C VAL A 54 5.61 3.19 3.70
N ARG A 55 5.20 4.36 4.19
CA ARG A 55 3.95 4.49 4.95
C ARG A 55 2.73 4.15 4.10
N ARG A 56 2.68 4.59 2.85
CA ARG A 56 1.57 4.27 1.94
C ARG A 56 1.47 2.78 1.68
N ARG A 57 2.61 2.11 1.43
CA ARG A 57 2.63 0.66 1.23
C ARG A 57 2.20 -0.08 2.48
N ALA A 58 2.63 0.38 3.65
CA ALA A 58 2.22 -0.23 4.93
C ALA A 58 0.71 -0.11 5.13
N ALA A 59 0.13 1.06 4.85
CA ALA A 59 -1.31 1.27 4.96
C ALA A 59 -2.09 0.40 3.97
N GLU A 60 -1.63 0.31 2.74
CA GLU A 60 -2.25 -0.56 1.73
C GLU A 60 -2.17 -2.03 2.15
N ARG A 61 -1.03 -2.46 2.67
CA ARG A 61 -0.84 -3.83 3.17
C ARG A 61 -1.87 -4.15 4.26
N GLN A 62 -2.08 -3.25 5.20
CA GLN A 62 -3.08 -3.45 6.26
C GLN A 62 -4.49 -3.59 5.70
N ARG A 63 -4.84 -2.78 4.70
CA ARG A 63 -6.15 -2.88 4.04
C ARG A 63 -6.33 -4.24 3.35
N ILE A 64 -5.29 -4.71 2.68
CA ILE A 64 -5.31 -6.00 2.00
C ILE A 64 -5.44 -7.15 2.99
N LEU A 65 -4.65 -7.12 4.06
CA LEU A 65 -4.70 -8.15 5.10
C LEU A 65 -6.07 -8.19 5.75
N ALA A 66 -6.68 -7.04 6.03
CA ALA A 66 -8.03 -6.97 6.56
C ALA A 66 -9.06 -7.54 5.58
N ALA A 67 -8.90 -7.26 4.29
CA ALA A 67 -9.80 -7.81 3.26
C ALA A 67 -9.66 -9.33 3.14
N LEU A 68 -8.44 -9.85 3.19
CA LEU A 68 -8.19 -11.29 3.17
C LEU A 68 -8.84 -11.98 4.37
N LYS A 69 -8.78 -11.34 5.53
CA LYS A 69 -9.44 -11.86 6.73
C LYS A 69 -10.95 -11.91 6.55
N ARG A 70 -11.55 -10.86 5.96
CA ARG A 70 -13.00 -10.86 5.68
C ARG A 70 -13.41 -11.96 4.71
N ILE A 71 -12.54 -12.26 3.74
CA ILE A 71 -12.80 -13.38 2.82
C ILE A 71 -12.86 -14.70 3.61
N GLU A 72 -11.92 -14.91 4.52
CA GLU A 72 -11.90 -16.12 5.36
C GLU A 72 -13.15 -16.22 6.24
N GLU A 73 -13.66 -15.09 6.71
CA GLU A 73 -14.84 -15.02 7.57
C GLU A 73 -16.15 -15.03 6.80
N GLY A 74 -16.11 -15.00 5.46
CA GLY A 74 -17.30 -14.95 4.63
C GLY A 74 -17.99 -13.59 4.61
N GLU A 75 -17.30 -12.52 5.00
CA GLU A 75 -17.85 -11.18 5.13
C GLU A 75 -17.36 -10.21 4.06
N TRP A 76 -16.54 -10.69 3.14
CA TRP A 76 -16.03 -9.85 2.06
C TRP A 76 -17.15 -9.38 1.13
N GLY A 77 -17.09 -8.13 0.71
CA GLY A 77 -18.09 -7.55 -0.19
C GLY A 77 -19.18 -6.77 0.52
N TYR A 78 -19.13 -6.73 1.84
CA TYR A 78 -20.07 -5.97 2.67
C TYR A 78 -19.35 -4.82 3.36
N CYS A 79 -20.07 -3.70 3.50
CA CYS A 79 -19.54 -2.54 4.21
C CYS A 79 -19.28 -2.87 5.68
N THR A 80 -18.11 -2.52 6.20
CA THR A 80 -17.77 -2.76 7.60
C THR A 80 -18.53 -1.87 8.57
N ASP A 81 -19.10 -0.76 8.09
CA ASP A 81 -19.84 0.19 8.95
C ASP A 81 -21.33 -0.08 8.96
N CYS A 82 -21.95 -0.25 7.79
CA CYS A 82 -23.42 -0.38 7.71
C CYS A 82 -23.89 -1.79 7.33
N GLY A 83 -23.00 -2.68 6.92
CA GLY A 83 -23.35 -4.05 6.56
C GLY A 83 -24.00 -4.21 5.18
N GLU A 84 -24.21 -3.13 4.44
CA GLU A 84 -24.77 -3.20 3.10
C GLU A 84 -23.74 -3.72 2.09
N GLU A 85 -24.25 -4.31 1.00
CA GLU A 85 -23.37 -4.77 -0.06
C GLU A 85 -22.64 -3.61 -0.73
N VAL A 86 -21.35 -3.79 -0.95
CA VAL A 86 -20.55 -2.87 -1.76
C VAL A 86 -20.80 -3.18 -3.24
N ALA A 87 -20.97 -2.14 -4.06
CA ALA A 87 -21.22 -2.32 -5.48
C ALA A 87 -20.12 -3.19 -6.15
N PRO A 88 -20.48 -4.19 -6.97
CA PRO A 88 -19.49 -5.05 -7.60
C PRO A 88 -18.44 -4.32 -8.41
N ALA A 89 -18.80 -3.22 -9.08
CA ALA A 89 -17.86 -2.42 -9.86
C ALA A 89 -16.77 -1.81 -8.97
N ARG A 90 -17.14 -1.41 -7.75
CA ARG A 90 -16.16 -0.88 -6.79
C ARG A 90 -15.23 -1.96 -6.26
N LEU A 91 -15.76 -3.16 -6.02
CA LEU A 91 -14.98 -4.30 -5.59
C LEU A 91 -13.99 -4.76 -6.66
N GLN A 92 -14.37 -4.67 -7.93
CA GLN A 92 -13.47 -4.98 -9.04
C GLN A 92 -12.35 -3.97 -9.16
N ALA A 93 -12.65 -2.68 -8.93
CA ALA A 93 -11.66 -1.62 -8.97
C ALA A 93 -10.70 -1.69 -7.78
N ASP A 94 -11.24 -2.02 -6.59
CA ASP A 94 -10.45 -2.11 -5.35
C ASP A 94 -11.01 -3.22 -4.46
N PRO A 95 -10.48 -4.45 -4.56
CA PRO A 95 -10.97 -5.56 -3.75
C PRO A 95 -10.75 -5.39 -2.25
N ALA A 96 -9.89 -4.46 -1.84
CA ALA A 96 -9.61 -4.19 -0.43
C ALA A 96 -10.53 -3.13 0.17
N ILE A 97 -11.48 -2.61 -0.62
CA ILE A 97 -12.37 -1.55 -0.15
C ILE A 97 -13.21 -2.03 1.03
N PRO A 98 -13.17 -1.33 2.19
CA PRO A 98 -13.86 -1.82 3.39
C PRO A 98 -15.28 -1.33 3.53
N ARG A 99 -15.63 -0.19 2.91
CA ARG A 99 -16.89 0.50 3.15
C ARG A 99 -17.59 0.86 1.86
N CYS A 100 -18.92 0.94 1.93
CA CYS A 100 -19.71 1.38 0.80
C CYS A 100 -19.49 2.87 0.52
N ARG A 101 -19.95 3.32 -0.64
CA ARG A 101 -19.80 4.71 -1.08
C ARG A 101 -20.32 5.71 -0.04
N ASP A 102 -21.48 5.41 0.54
CA ASP A 102 -22.14 6.32 1.49
C ASP A 102 -21.34 6.45 2.78
N CYS A 103 -20.72 5.37 3.24
CA CYS A 103 -19.92 5.38 4.46
C CYS A 103 -18.52 5.97 4.24
N MET A 104 -17.99 5.89 3.03
CA MET A 104 -16.67 6.45 2.70
C MET A 104 -16.75 7.93 2.31
N GLY A 105 -17.90 8.37 1.92
CA GLY A 105 -18.14 9.76 1.59
C GLY A 105 -18.16 10.61 2.82
#